data_3f60662ebcafa97d0278450b18303972
#
_entry.id   3f60662ebcafa97d0278450b18303972
#
_cell.length_a   1.000
_cell.length_b   1.000
_cell.length_c   1.000
_cell.angle_alpha   90.00
_cell.angle_beta   90.00
_cell.angle_gamma   90.00
#
_symmetry.space_group_name_H-M   'P 1'
#
loop_
_entity.id
_entity.type
_entity.pdbx_description
1 polymer ?
#
loop_
_entity_poly.entity_id
_entity_poly.type
_entity_poly.pdbx_seq_one_letter_code
_entity_poly.pdbx_strand_id
1 'polypeptide(L)'
;MKPTDLRVALFSGNYNYVRDGANQALNLLVGYLLSQGVAVRVYSPTTSTPAFQPTGDLISVPSWPVPGGREEYKFATGLPRSTREDVEAFAPNIVHLSAPEFLCHGALKWADRNNIATLASLHTRFETYPAYYHLGFLEKPLIRLLTRFYNRVDHVVTPGKSTADLIRGWGVTTPITTWARGVSHARFNPGARSLEWRRSLGIGDEEVAVGFLGRLVLEKGLDVFAEVIAALRQRGVPHRVLVIGEGPAREWFAERVPEAVFTGFQRGDDLGRAVASMDVFFNPSLTETFGNVTSEAMASGVPVVAARATGAIDLVEDGENGFLVPPRDVGAYADAIARFVADPDLRRRAGAEGHARASALIWDDVNQKVLDAYLGVMEHRGG
;
A
#
# COMPACT_ATOMS: atom_id res chain seq x y z
N MET A 1 25.92 1.76 17.37
CA MET A 1 25.43 3.15 17.12
C MET A 1 24.09 3.34 17.82
N LYS A 2 23.74 4.57 18.30
CA LYS A 2 22.43 4.87 18.89
C LYS A 2 21.52 5.55 17.87
N PRO A 3 20.18 5.47 18.01
CA PRO A 3 19.26 6.19 17.12
C PRO A 3 19.56 7.70 17.03
N THR A 4 19.96 8.33 18.13
CA THR A 4 20.31 9.76 18.20
C THR A 4 21.56 10.15 17.37
N ASP A 5 22.35 9.18 16.94
CA ASP A 5 23.51 9.42 16.07
C ASP A 5 23.13 9.44 14.59
N LEU A 6 21.91 9.02 14.25
CA LEU A 6 21.41 8.98 12.88
C LEU A 6 20.91 10.35 12.41
N ARG A 7 21.30 10.70 11.18
CA ARG A 7 20.84 11.87 10.43
C ARG A 7 20.38 11.42 9.06
N VAL A 8 19.06 11.26 8.91
CA VAL A 8 18.44 10.65 7.72
C VAL A 8 17.98 11.73 6.75
N ALA A 9 18.52 11.72 5.52
CA ALA A 9 17.98 12.45 4.39
C ALA A 9 17.03 11.54 3.60
N LEU A 10 15.72 11.76 3.69
CA LEU A 10 14.70 10.98 3.01
C LEU A 10 14.26 11.68 1.72
N PHE A 11 14.37 11.00 0.59
CA PHE A 11 13.96 11.50 -0.73
C PHE A 11 12.71 10.79 -1.22
N SER A 12 11.70 11.56 -1.63
CA SER A 12 10.44 11.02 -2.15
C SER A 12 9.89 11.91 -3.27
N GLY A 13 9.45 11.31 -4.36
CA GLY A 13 8.76 12.01 -5.44
C GLY A 13 7.37 12.51 -5.06
N ASN A 14 6.75 11.88 -4.05
CA ASN A 14 5.50 12.32 -3.43
C ASN A 14 5.53 12.03 -1.94
N TYR A 15 5.50 13.06 -1.10
CA TYR A 15 5.48 12.87 0.36
C TYR A 15 4.12 13.18 0.99
N ASN A 16 3.44 14.26 0.53
CA ASN A 16 2.17 14.68 1.12
C ASN A 16 1.17 15.36 0.16
N TYR A 17 1.50 15.52 -1.12
CA TYR A 17 0.61 16.25 -2.02
C TYR A 17 -0.47 15.37 -2.67
N VAL A 18 -0.25 14.05 -2.78
CA VAL A 18 -1.29 13.06 -3.09
C VAL A 18 -1.38 12.09 -1.92
N ARG A 19 -2.59 11.75 -1.51
CA ARG A 19 -2.82 10.78 -0.43
C ARG A 19 -2.84 9.36 -1.00
N ASP A 20 -1.84 8.57 -0.62
CA ASP A 20 -1.79 7.13 -0.87
C ASP A 20 -1.16 6.38 0.32
N GLY A 21 -1.20 5.05 0.28
CA GLY A 21 -0.70 4.21 1.38
C GLY A 21 0.82 4.31 1.58
N ALA A 22 1.59 4.55 0.51
CA ALA A 22 3.04 4.69 0.59
C ALA A 22 3.43 5.98 1.32
N ASN A 23 2.79 7.10 0.95
CA ASN A 23 3.07 8.40 1.56
C ASN A 23 2.65 8.46 3.02
N GLN A 24 1.51 7.84 3.36
CA GLN A 24 1.09 7.72 4.76
C GLN A 24 2.10 6.92 5.58
N ALA A 25 2.60 5.79 5.03
CA ALA A 25 3.62 4.98 5.70
C ALA A 25 4.94 5.75 5.90
N LEU A 26 5.38 6.52 4.89
CA LEU A 26 6.57 7.36 5.01
C LEU A 26 6.41 8.42 6.11
N ASN A 27 5.25 9.09 6.19
CA ASN A 27 4.98 10.09 7.23
C ASN A 27 4.96 9.47 8.63
N LEU A 28 4.37 8.26 8.78
CA LEU A 28 4.37 7.52 10.05
C LEU A 28 5.78 7.05 10.43
N LEU A 29 6.59 6.62 9.47
CA LEU A 29 8.01 6.31 9.69
C LEU A 29 8.77 7.52 10.18
N VAL A 30 8.63 8.67 9.51
CA VAL A 30 9.31 9.92 9.93
C VAL A 30 8.91 10.31 11.34
N GLY A 31 7.61 10.26 11.68
CA GLY A 31 7.12 10.53 13.04
C GLY A 31 7.73 9.58 14.08
N TYR A 32 7.81 8.30 13.76
CA TYR A 32 8.45 7.30 14.61
C TYR A 32 9.94 7.59 14.81
N LEU A 33 10.69 7.83 13.73
CA LEU A 33 12.12 8.14 13.80
C LEU A 33 12.41 9.37 14.65
N LEU A 34 11.63 10.45 14.49
CA LEU A 34 11.73 11.65 15.30
C LEU A 34 11.47 11.36 16.79
N SER A 35 10.49 10.49 17.11
CA SER A 35 10.21 10.08 18.49
C SER A 35 11.35 9.28 19.14
N GLN A 36 12.17 8.60 18.30
CA GLN A 36 13.37 7.87 18.73
C GLN A 36 14.62 8.77 18.80
N GLY A 37 14.48 10.09 18.53
CA GLY A 37 15.58 11.05 18.55
C GLY A 37 16.46 11.08 17.31
N VAL A 38 16.01 10.42 16.21
CA VAL A 38 16.69 10.48 14.90
C VAL A 38 16.46 11.84 14.27
N ALA A 39 17.53 12.49 13.77
CA ALA A 39 17.37 13.69 12.96
C ALA A 39 16.93 13.30 11.54
N VAL A 40 15.75 13.78 11.11
CA VAL A 40 15.20 13.46 9.79
C VAL A 40 14.89 14.73 9.01
N ARG A 41 15.33 14.80 7.76
CA ARG A 41 14.93 15.82 6.80
C ARG A 41 14.41 15.16 5.53
N VAL A 42 13.25 15.62 5.08
CA VAL A 42 12.54 15.06 3.91
C VAL A 42 12.69 16.01 2.72
N TYR A 43 13.03 15.47 1.56
CA TYR A 43 13.16 16.19 0.30
C TYR A 43 12.13 15.66 -0.69
N SER A 44 11.15 16.49 -1.05
CA SER A 44 10.07 16.11 -1.96
C SER A 44 9.53 17.32 -2.73
N PRO A 45 9.02 17.13 -3.94
CA PRO A 45 8.13 18.12 -4.55
C PRO A 45 6.99 18.48 -3.61
N THR A 46 6.56 19.74 -3.62
CA THR A 46 5.46 20.27 -2.80
C THR A 46 4.39 20.93 -3.64
N THR A 47 3.22 21.17 -3.07
CA THR A 47 2.11 21.90 -3.68
C THR A 47 1.55 22.92 -2.70
N SER A 48 0.83 23.92 -3.21
CA SER A 48 0.08 24.90 -2.39
C SER A 48 -1.13 24.26 -1.67
N THR A 49 -1.62 23.13 -2.18
CA THR A 49 -2.78 22.41 -1.63
C THR A 49 -2.40 20.96 -1.30
N PRO A 50 -1.64 20.71 -0.22
CA PRO A 50 -1.26 19.37 0.15
C PRO A 50 -2.47 18.54 0.60
N ALA A 51 -2.45 17.23 0.35
CA ALA A 51 -3.52 16.33 0.74
C ALA A 51 -3.59 16.12 2.27
N PHE A 52 -2.47 16.37 2.96
CA PHE A 52 -2.35 16.35 4.42
C PHE A 52 -1.08 17.08 4.87
N GLN A 53 -1.02 17.45 6.15
CA GLN A 53 0.17 18.10 6.72
C GLN A 53 1.36 17.13 6.73
N PRO A 54 2.56 17.57 6.33
CA PRO A 54 3.75 16.72 6.35
C PRO A 54 4.20 16.47 7.78
N THR A 55 4.75 15.29 8.02
CA THR A 55 5.46 14.98 9.26
C THR A 55 6.95 15.31 9.10
N GLY A 56 7.53 16.01 10.07
CA GLY A 56 8.94 16.38 10.07
C GLY A 56 9.28 17.61 9.21
N ASP A 57 10.58 17.82 9.01
CA ASP A 57 11.14 18.93 8.24
C ASP A 57 11.12 18.61 6.74
N LEU A 58 10.18 19.22 6.00
CA LEU A 58 9.98 19.02 4.57
C LEU A 58 10.58 20.15 3.75
N ILE A 59 11.63 19.85 2.99
CA ILE A 59 12.26 20.75 2.03
C ILE A 59 11.65 20.54 0.64
N SER A 60 11.15 21.62 0.05
CA SER A 60 10.59 21.62 -1.29
C SER A 60 11.66 21.43 -2.36
N VAL A 61 11.48 20.42 -3.21
CA VAL A 61 12.36 20.17 -4.35
C VAL A 61 11.77 20.79 -5.62
N PRO A 62 12.54 21.58 -6.40
CA PRO A 62 12.12 22.09 -7.71
C PRO A 62 11.63 20.95 -8.61
N SER A 63 10.43 21.09 -9.17
CA SER A 63 9.75 20.04 -9.91
C SER A 63 8.73 20.58 -10.90
N TRP A 64 8.34 19.76 -11.86
CA TRP A 64 7.33 20.05 -12.88
C TRP A 64 6.17 19.05 -12.80
N PRO A 65 4.94 19.42 -13.20
CA PRO A 65 3.84 18.49 -13.28
C PRO A 65 4.10 17.42 -14.34
N VAL A 66 3.60 16.21 -14.12
CA VAL A 66 3.66 15.10 -15.08
C VAL A 66 2.64 15.37 -16.19
N PRO A 67 3.04 15.48 -17.47
CA PRO A 67 2.11 15.71 -18.56
C PRO A 67 1.21 14.51 -18.84
N GLY A 68 0.07 14.73 -19.50
CA GLY A 68 -0.80 13.64 -19.98
C GLY A 68 -1.89 13.19 -19.03
N GLY A 69 -2.52 14.13 -18.30
CA GLY A 69 -3.70 13.86 -17.46
C GLY A 69 -3.37 13.32 -16.07
N ARG A 70 -2.12 13.43 -15.65
CA ARG A 70 -1.63 13.12 -14.28
C ARG A 70 -0.90 14.32 -13.67
N GLU A 71 -1.41 15.49 -13.91
CA GLU A 71 -0.81 16.77 -13.48
C GLU A 71 -0.76 16.92 -11.96
N GLU A 72 -1.55 16.11 -11.24
CA GLU A 72 -1.46 15.99 -9.79
C GLU A 72 -0.12 15.42 -9.31
N TYR A 73 0.59 14.66 -10.17
CA TYR A 73 1.93 14.16 -9.86
C TYR A 73 2.99 15.11 -10.40
N LYS A 74 4.12 15.18 -9.69
CA LYS A 74 5.26 16.02 -10.03
C LYS A 74 6.52 15.18 -10.18
N PHE A 75 7.43 15.62 -11.03
CA PHE A 75 8.74 15.01 -11.15
C PHE A 75 9.86 16.05 -11.03
N ALA A 76 10.97 15.65 -10.41
CA ALA A 76 12.21 16.41 -10.36
C ALA A 76 13.24 15.74 -11.29
N THR A 77 14.07 16.54 -11.97
CA THR A 77 15.07 16.04 -12.96
C THR A 77 16.40 15.62 -12.32
N GLY A 78 16.36 14.95 -11.18
CA GLY A 78 17.52 14.54 -10.41
C GLY A 78 17.65 15.34 -9.12
N LEU A 79 18.87 15.56 -8.62
CA LEU A 79 19.16 16.33 -7.41
C LEU A 79 19.51 17.78 -7.78
N PRO A 80 18.59 18.75 -7.70
CA PRO A 80 18.87 20.15 -8.02
C PRO A 80 19.97 20.74 -7.13
N ARG A 81 20.66 21.78 -7.63
CA ARG A 81 21.78 22.40 -6.92
C ARG A 81 21.36 22.92 -5.53
N SER A 82 20.25 23.65 -5.44
CA SER A 82 19.76 24.19 -4.17
C SER A 82 19.42 23.09 -3.16
N THR A 83 18.77 22.00 -3.62
CA THR A 83 18.51 20.84 -2.79
C THR A 83 19.78 20.16 -2.32
N ARG A 84 20.79 20.05 -3.20
CA ARG A 84 22.09 19.46 -2.84
C ARG A 84 22.82 20.29 -1.79
N GLU A 85 22.85 21.62 -1.92
CA GLU A 85 23.46 22.52 -0.95
C GLU A 85 22.80 22.38 0.44
N ASP A 86 21.47 22.19 0.50
CA ASP A 86 20.75 21.94 1.75
C ASP A 86 21.08 20.55 2.34
N VAL A 87 21.16 19.51 1.50
CA VAL A 87 21.57 18.17 1.94
C VAL A 87 23.00 18.19 2.52
N GLU A 88 23.92 18.90 1.87
CA GLU A 88 25.30 19.05 2.34
C GLU A 88 25.36 19.80 3.68
N ALA A 89 24.55 20.85 3.85
CA ALA A 89 24.42 21.58 5.13
C ALA A 89 23.76 20.72 6.23
N PHE A 90 22.80 19.88 5.88
CA PHE A 90 22.19 18.93 6.81
C PHE A 90 23.17 17.84 7.25
N ALA A 91 24.19 17.53 6.44
CA ALA A 91 25.23 16.52 6.68
C ALA A 91 24.64 15.15 7.11
N PRO A 92 23.83 14.50 6.28
CA PRO A 92 23.25 13.18 6.61
C PRO A 92 24.34 12.10 6.67
N ASN A 93 24.15 11.10 7.52
CA ASN A 93 24.95 9.89 7.50
C ASN A 93 24.24 8.70 6.85
N ILE A 94 22.94 8.85 6.55
CA ILE A 94 22.18 7.88 5.77
C ILE A 94 21.20 8.58 4.83
N VAL A 95 21.03 8.03 3.64
CA VAL A 95 20.09 8.48 2.61
C VAL A 95 19.02 7.41 2.40
N HIS A 96 17.74 7.77 2.61
CA HIS A 96 16.62 6.89 2.32
C HIS A 96 15.94 7.32 1.01
N LEU A 97 15.82 6.39 0.08
CA LEU A 97 15.26 6.57 -1.25
C LEU A 97 13.89 5.86 -1.33
N SER A 98 12.78 6.62 -1.40
CA SER A 98 11.43 6.04 -1.31
C SER A 98 10.99 5.31 -2.58
N ALA A 99 11.59 5.62 -3.73
CA ALA A 99 11.24 5.01 -5.02
C ALA A 99 12.39 5.22 -6.04
N PRO A 100 12.46 4.42 -7.12
CA PRO A 100 13.47 4.54 -8.16
C PRO A 100 13.15 5.68 -9.16
N GLU A 101 12.87 6.86 -8.65
CA GLU A 101 12.57 8.07 -9.42
C GLU A 101 13.82 8.89 -9.74
N PHE A 102 13.71 9.87 -10.65
CA PHE A 102 14.86 10.71 -11.04
C PHE A 102 15.51 11.43 -9.86
N LEU A 103 14.70 11.95 -8.91
CA LEU A 103 15.21 12.57 -7.68
C LEU A 103 16.04 11.59 -6.87
N CYS A 104 15.51 10.39 -6.64
CA CYS A 104 16.21 9.33 -5.89
C CYS A 104 17.45 8.81 -6.60
N HIS A 105 17.45 8.72 -7.93
CA HIS A 105 18.65 8.41 -8.70
C HIS A 105 19.74 9.50 -8.54
N GLY A 106 19.32 10.78 -8.51
CA GLY A 106 20.23 11.91 -8.25
C GLY A 106 20.82 11.87 -6.85
N ALA A 107 19.97 11.60 -5.84
CA ALA A 107 20.37 11.46 -4.45
C ALA A 107 21.31 10.25 -4.23
N LEU A 108 21.00 9.09 -4.85
CA LEU A 108 21.88 7.92 -4.82
C LEU A 108 23.27 8.23 -5.39
N LYS A 109 23.32 8.89 -6.56
CA LYS A 109 24.61 9.29 -7.16
C LYS A 109 25.39 10.26 -6.28
N TRP A 110 24.71 11.14 -5.56
CA TRP A 110 25.34 12.04 -4.61
C TRP A 110 25.86 11.27 -3.38
N ALA A 111 25.07 10.37 -2.82
CA ALA A 111 25.44 9.52 -1.69
C ALA A 111 26.68 8.65 -2.00
N ASP A 112 26.71 7.99 -3.17
CA ASP A 112 27.85 7.20 -3.65
C ASP A 112 29.14 8.03 -3.67
N ARG A 113 29.07 9.29 -4.18
CA ARG A 113 30.24 10.17 -4.29
C ARG A 113 30.78 10.66 -2.96
N ASN A 114 29.90 10.75 -1.95
CA ASN A 114 30.23 11.24 -0.62
C ASN A 114 30.39 10.08 0.39
N ASN A 115 30.37 8.83 -0.09
CA ASN A 115 30.45 7.63 0.74
C ASN A 115 29.40 7.60 1.89
N ILE A 116 28.17 8.06 1.61
CA ILE A 116 27.05 8.05 2.55
C ILE A 116 26.27 6.75 2.41
N ALA A 117 25.88 6.16 3.54
CA ALA A 117 25.05 4.95 3.58
C ALA A 117 23.69 5.16 2.91
N THR A 118 23.18 4.12 2.25
CA THR A 118 21.93 4.21 1.46
C THR A 118 20.96 3.08 1.77
N LEU A 119 19.70 3.44 1.90
CA LEU A 119 18.60 2.49 1.99
C LEU A 119 17.52 2.88 0.98
N ALA A 120 16.95 1.89 0.29
CA ALA A 120 15.81 2.12 -0.61
C ALA A 120 14.59 1.37 -0.15
N SER A 121 13.41 1.97 -0.29
CA SER A 121 12.15 1.29 -0.08
C SER A 121 11.42 1.00 -1.40
N LEU A 122 10.72 -0.13 -1.44
CA LEU A 122 9.82 -0.48 -2.52
C LEU A 122 8.38 -0.37 -2.02
N HIS A 123 7.60 0.52 -2.64
CA HIS A 123 6.20 0.74 -2.28
C HIS A 123 5.23 0.42 -3.41
N THR A 124 5.72 0.46 -4.66
CA THR A 124 4.89 0.39 -5.87
C THR A 124 5.50 -0.56 -6.88
N ARG A 125 4.66 -1.36 -7.49
CA ARG A 125 5.01 -2.30 -8.56
C ARG A 125 5.03 -1.58 -9.90
N PHE A 126 6.05 -0.74 -10.12
CA PHE A 126 6.18 0.08 -11.33
C PHE A 126 6.25 -0.75 -12.60
N GLU A 127 6.80 -1.96 -12.54
CA GLU A 127 6.94 -2.86 -13.69
C GLU A 127 5.59 -3.33 -14.26
N THR A 128 4.51 -3.25 -13.47
CA THR A 128 3.17 -3.64 -13.94
C THR A 128 2.47 -2.52 -14.71
N TYR A 129 2.87 -1.26 -14.55
CA TYR A 129 2.17 -0.11 -15.14
C TYR A 129 2.16 -0.12 -16.66
N PRO A 130 3.25 -0.46 -17.38
CA PRO A 130 3.24 -0.48 -18.83
C PRO A 130 2.16 -1.38 -19.43
N ALA A 131 1.81 -2.51 -18.77
CA ALA A 131 0.78 -3.42 -19.25
C ALA A 131 -0.61 -2.77 -19.33
N TYR A 132 -0.95 -1.87 -18.39
CA TYR A 132 -2.22 -1.14 -18.39
C TYR A 132 -2.33 -0.08 -19.50
N TYR A 133 -1.20 0.31 -20.11
CA TYR A 133 -1.14 1.26 -21.22
C TYR A 133 -0.78 0.57 -22.54
N HIS A 134 -0.98 -0.74 -22.65
CA HIS A 134 -0.62 -1.56 -23.82
C HIS A 134 0.88 -1.52 -24.19
N LEU A 135 1.74 -1.19 -23.23
CA LEU A 135 3.20 -1.11 -23.37
C LEU A 135 3.93 -2.27 -22.65
N GLY A 136 3.30 -3.45 -22.57
CA GLY A 136 3.83 -4.60 -21.83
C GLY A 136 5.25 -5.04 -22.25
N PHE A 137 5.69 -4.71 -23.49
CA PHE A 137 7.05 -4.97 -23.95
C PHE A 137 8.12 -4.20 -23.15
N LEU A 138 7.74 -3.13 -22.42
CA LEU A 138 8.64 -2.36 -21.56
C LEU A 138 8.86 -3.00 -20.18
N GLU A 139 8.11 -4.01 -19.78
CA GLU A 139 8.22 -4.66 -18.48
C GLU A 139 9.65 -5.18 -18.22
N LYS A 140 10.21 -5.98 -19.14
CA LYS A 140 11.57 -6.53 -18.96
C LYS A 140 12.69 -5.46 -18.89
N PRO A 141 12.72 -4.44 -19.77
CA PRO A 141 13.64 -3.30 -19.61
C PRO A 141 13.49 -2.58 -18.27
N LEU A 142 12.25 -2.37 -17.84
CA LEU A 142 11.96 -1.69 -16.58
C LEU A 142 12.43 -2.53 -15.37
N ILE A 143 12.17 -3.83 -15.36
CA ILE A 143 12.69 -4.74 -14.33
C ILE A 143 14.22 -4.65 -14.25
N ARG A 144 14.94 -4.63 -15.37
CA ARG A 144 16.41 -4.48 -15.38
C ARG A 144 16.86 -3.15 -14.77
N LEU A 145 16.14 -2.06 -15.06
CA LEU A 145 16.40 -0.74 -14.48
C LEU A 145 16.19 -0.74 -12.97
N LEU A 146 15.07 -1.30 -12.52
CA LEU A 146 14.72 -1.43 -11.10
C LEU A 146 15.75 -2.30 -10.35
N THR A 147 16.09 -3.46 -10.92
CA THR A 147 17.11 -4.36 -10.35
C THR A 147 18.46 -3.65 -10.21
N ARG A 148 18.88 -2.89 -11.25
CA ARG A 148 20.13 -2.12 -11.19
C ARG A 148 20.08 -1.05 -10.11
N PHE A 149 18.95 -0.40 -9.90
CA PHE A 149 18.78 0.61 -8.84
C PHE A 149 18.91 -0.03 -7.46
N TYR A 150 18.14 -1.09 -7.19
CA TYR A 150 18.13 -1.77 -5.90
C TYR A 150 19.46 -2.47 -5.57
N ASN A 151 20.23 -2.92 -6.57
CA ASN A 151 21.57 -3.49 -6.35
C ASN A 151 22.68 -2.45 -6.12
N ARG A 152 22.35 -1.14 -6.14
CA ARG A 152 23.31 -0.07 -5.85
C ARG A 152 23.21 0.51 -4.45
N VAL A 153 22.15 0.18 -3.73
CA VAL A 153 21.98 0.63 -2.34
C VAL A 153 22.53 -0.40 -1.37
N ASP A 154 22.80 0.00 -0.14
CA ASP A 154 23.32 -0.91 0.90
C ASP A 154 22.24 -1.82 1.46
N HIS A 155 20.98 -1.36 1.46
CA HIS A 155 19.86 -2.13 1.99
C HIS A 155 18.53 -1.78 1.28
N VAL A 156 17.63 -2.75 1.19
CA VAL A 156 16.28 -2.56 0.65
C VAL A 156 15.24 -2.92 1.70
N VAL A 157 14.18 -2.13 1.81
CA VAL A 157 12.99 -2.50 2.60
C VAL A 157 11.80 -2.70 1.69
N THR A 158 11.04 -3.78 1.92
CA THR A 158 9.86 -4.16 1.13
C THR A 158 8.65 -4.34 2.02
N PRO A 159 7.41 -4.11 1.51
CA PRO A 159 6.21 -4.19 2.34
C PRO A 159 5.90 -5.58 2.86
N GLY A 160 6.35 -6.64 2.17
CA GLY A 160 6.06 -8.01 2.55
C GLY A 160 7.09 -8.99 1.98
N LYS A 161 7.02 -10.22 2.47
CA LYS A 161 7.90 -11.33 2.01
C LYS A 161 7.69 -11.62 0.53
N SER A 162 6.44 -11.64 0.06
CA SER A 162 6.12 -11.92 -1.33
C SER A 162 6.75 -10.89 -2.29
N THR A 163 6.78 -9.62 -1.88
CA THR A 163 7.46 -8.57 -2.64
C THR A 163 8.98 -8.70 -2.59
N ALA A 164 9.54 -9.10 -1.44
CA ALA A 164 10.96 -9.40 -1.32
C ALA A 164 11.38 -10.55 -2.24
N ASP A 165 10.62 -11.65 -2.24
CA ASP A 165 10.87 -12.82 -3.08
C ASP A 165 10.73 -12.48 -4.58
N LEU A 166 9.77 -11.64 -4.94
CA LEU A 166 9.59 -11.14 -6.30
C LEU A 166 10.86 -10.42 -6.80
N ILE A 167 11.38 -9.44 -6.04
CA ILE A 167 12.56 -8.67 -6.51
C ILE A 167 13.85 -9.48 -6.42
N ARG A 168 13.95 -10.46 -5.53
CA ARG A 168 15.02 -11.46 -5.58
C ARG A 168 14.97 -12.28 -6.86
N GLY A 169 13.77 -12.65 -7.31
CA GLY A 169 13.55 -13.30 -8.61
C GLY A 169 13.97 -12.44 -9.81
N TRP A 170 14.00 -11.12 -9.67
CA TRP A 170 14.56 -10.22 -10.69
C TRP A 170 16.09 -10.17 -10.70
N GLY A 171 16.75 -10.69 -9.64
CA GLY A 171 18.20 -10.64 -9.47
C GLY A 171 18.67 -9.54 -8.51
N VAL A 172 17.80 -9.06 -7.61
CA VAL A 172 18.23 -8.17 -6.51
C VAL A 172 18.97 -9.02 -5.47
N THR A 173 20.25 -8.67 -5.24
CA THR A 173 21.16 -9.34 -4.30
C THR A 173 21.41 -8.55 -3.02
N THR A 174 21.07 -7.27 -3.01
CA THR A 174 21.13 -6.40 -1.83
C THR A 174 20.35 -7.00 -0.65
N PRO A 175 20.83 -6.89 0.59
CA PRO A 175 20.07 -7.32 1.78
C PRO A 175 18.67 -6.68 1.82
N ILE A 176 17.65 -7.50 2.16
CA ILE A 176 16.25 -7.05 2.19
C ILE A 176 15.65 -7.32 3.56
N THR A 177 15.04 -6.31 4.16
CA THR A 177 14.19 -6.42 5.35
C THR A 177 12.74 -6.12 4.97
N THR A 178 11.77 -6.79 5.61
CA THR A 178 10.36 -6.48 5.42
C THR A 178 9.96 -5.30 6.30
N TRP A 179 9.40 -4.29 5.68
CA TRP A 179 8.74 -3.15 6.31
C TRP A 179 7.24 -3.20 5.99
N ALA A 180 6.50 -3.98 6.76
CA ALA A 180 5.06 -4.16 6.62
C ALA A 180 4.29 -2.83 6.82
N ARG A 181 2.99 -2.92 6.96
CA ARG A 181 2.15 -1.77 7.31
C ARG A 181 1.42 -2.09 8.59
N GLY A 182 1.40 -1.12 9.49
CA GLY A 182 0.54 -1.16 10.66
C GLY A 182 -0.90 -0.84 10.29
N VAL A 183 -1.81 -1.19 11.18
CA VAL A 183 -3.23 -0.86 11.08
C VAL A 183 -3.64 0.03 12.26
N SER A 184 -4.52 0.99 12.03
CA SER A 184 -5.12 1.78 13.10
C SER A 184 -6.23 0.98 13.78
N HIS A 185 -5.92 0.21 14.83
CA HIS A 185 -6.87 -0.65 15.55
C HIS A 185 -7.98 0.16 16.26
N ALA A 186 -7.74 1.43 16.59
CA ALA A 186 -8.78 2.33 17.09
C ALA A 186 -9.88 2.56 16.05
N ARG A 187 -9.52 2.60 14.77
CA ARG A 187 -10.44 2.82 13.65
C ARG A 187 -11.00 1.51 13.09
N PHE A 188 -10.10 0.57 12.82
CA PHE A 188 -10.44 -0.72 12.20
C PHE A 188 -10.52 -1.79 13.27
N ASN A 189 -11.73 -2.07 13.71
CA ASN A 189 -12.04 -3.10 14.70
C ASN A 189 -13.47 -3.60 14.51
N PRO A 190 -13.80 -4.82 14.97
CA PRO A 190 -15.14 -5.39 14.81
C PRO A 190 -16.25 -4.57 15.48
N GLY A 191 -15.92 -3.85 16.56
CA GLY A 191 -16.87 -3.00 17.31
C GLY A 191 -17.35 -1.77 16.54
N ALA A 192 -16.69 -1.41 15.42
CA ALA A 192 -17.12 -0.31 14.56
C ALA A 192 -18.29 -0.68 13.63
N ARG A 193 -18.70 -1.98 13.57
CA ARG A 193 -19.84 -2.43 12.77
C ARG A 193 -21.14 -1.74 13.20
N SER A 194 -21.93 -1.24 12.24
CA SER A 194 -23.20 -0.55 12.50
C SER A 194 -24.33 -1.12 11.64
N LEU A 195 -25.29 -1.78 12.30
CA LEU A 195 -26.50 -2.23 11.64
C LEU A 195 -27.41 -1.06 11.23
N GLU A 196 -27.44 0.02 12.02
CA GLU A 196 -28.17 1.23 11.67
C GLU A 196 -27.64 1.85 10.37
N TRP A 197 -26.34 1.96 10.24
CA TRP A 197 -25.71 2.44 9.01
C TRP A 197 -26.00 1.53 7.81
N ARG A 198 -25.97 0.21 7.99
CA ARG A 198 -26.36 -0.75 6.94
C ARG A 198 -27.81 -0.53 6.48
N ARG A 199 -28.74 -0.41 7.44
CA ARG A 199 -30.17 -0.16 7.14
C ARG A 199 -30.36 1.16 6.39
N SER A 200 -29.61 2.22 6.75
CA SER A 200 -29.68 3.50 6.02
C SER A 200 -29.24 3.39 4.56
N LEU A 201 -28.46 2.38 4.22
CA LEU A 201 -28.03 2.05 2.86
C LEU A 201 -28.94 1.01 2.17
N GLY A 202 -30.03 0.59 2.80
CA GLY A 202 -30.93 -0.44 2.29
C GLY A 202 -30.35 -1.87 2.36
N ILE A 203 -29.37 -2.11 3.25
CA ILE A 203 -28.78 -3.43 3.50
C ILE A 203 -29.41 -3.98 4.80
N GLY A 204 -30.15 -5.08 4.70
CA GLY A 204 -30.78 -5.73 5.85
C GLY A 204 -29.75 -6.36 6.80
N ASP A 205 -30.20 -6.61 8.03
CA ASP A 205 -29.32 -7.14 9.09
C ASP A 205 -28.76 -8.52 8.77
N GLU A 206 -29.59 -9.38 8.14
CA GLU A 206 -29.25 -10.75 7.77
C GLU A 206 -28.70 -10.88 6.33
N GLU A 207 -28.71 -9.80 5.55
CA GLU A 207 -28.13 -9.80 4.21
C GLU A 207 -26.61 -9.82 4.29
N VAL A 208 -25.96 -10.57 3.41
CA VAL A 208 -24.49 -10.64 3.32
C VAL A 208 -23.97 -9.57 2.37
N ALA A 209 -23.21 -8.61 2.91
CA ALA A 209 -22.58 -7.56 2.14
C ALA A 209 -21.17 -7.99 1.66
N VAL A 210 -21.02 -8.22 0.35
CA VAL A 210 -19.72 -8.40 -0.31
C VAL A 210 -19.15 -7.02 -0.63
N GLY A 211 -18.02 -6.70 -0.01
CA GLY A 211 -17.44 -5.37 -0.05
C GLY A 211 -16.26 -5.23 -0.97
N PHE A 212 -16.15 -4.07 -1.62
CA PHE A 212 -14.93 -3.53 -2.23
C PHE A 212 -14.48 -2.28 -1.46
N LEU A 213 -13.18 -2.15 -1.24
CA LEU A 213 -12.57 -0.97 -0.63
C LEU A 213 -11.37 -0.51 -1.46
N GLY A 214 -11.36 0.73 -1.88
CA GLY A 214 -10.21 1.31 -2.55
C GLY A 214 -10.54 2.37 -3.60
N ARG A 215 -9.50 2.89 -4.24
CA ARG A 215 -9.66 3.79 -5.39
C ARG A 215 -10.30 3.01 -6.56
N LEU A 216 -11.32 3.58 -7.18
CA LEU A 216 -12.00 2.97 -8.32
C LEU A 216 -11.20 3.20 -9.61
N VAL A 217 -10.24 2.29 -9.85
CA VAL A 217 -9.35 2.25 -11.03
C VAL A 217 -9.24 0.81 -11.50
N LEU A 218 -9.08 0.58 -12.80
CA LEU A 218 -9.13 -0.76 -13.40
C LEU A 218 -8.02 -1.68 -12.87
N GLU A 219 -6.85 -1.12 -12.55
CA GLU A 219 -5.73 -1.87 -11.97
C GLU A 219 -6.04 -2.52 -10.59
N LYS A 220 -7.15 -2.17 -9.97
CA LYS A 220 -7.66 -2.83 -8.74
C LYS A 220 -8.56 -4.04 -9.03
N GLY A 221 -8.67 -4.46 -10.30
CA GLY A 221 -9.42 -5.65 -10.71
C GLY A 221 -10.93 -5.45 -10.70
N LEU A 222 -11.42 -4.23 -10.94
CA LEU A 222 -12.85 -3.93 -11.00
C LEU A 222 -13.59 -4.74 -12.07
N ASP A 223 -12.91 -5.11 -13.17
CA ASP A 223 -13.40 -5.99 -14.21
C ASP A 223 -13.71 -7.38 -13.65
N VAL A 224 -12.75 -7.99 -12.96
CA VAL A 224 -12.92 -9.29 -12.31
C VAL A 224 -13.98 -9.24 -11.22
N PHE A 225 -14.00 -8.14 -10.43
CA PHE A 225 -15.03 -7.96 -9.41
C PHE A 225 -16.44 -8.00 -10.03
N ALA A 226 -16.67 -7.22 -11.09
CA ALA A 226 -17.96 -7.18 -11.77
C ALA A 226 -18.37 -8.54 -12.37
N GLU A 227 -17.44 -9.26 -13.00
CA GLU A 227 -17.66 -10.61 -13.53
C GLU A 227 -18.05 -11.61 -12.45
N VAL A 228 -17.40 -11.56 -11.28
CA VAL A 228 -17.68 -12.44 -10.14
C VAL A 228 -19.07 -12.13 -9.55
N ILE A 229 -19.43 -10.84 -9.39
CA ILE A 229 -20.78 -10.47 -8.93
C ILE A 229 -21.87 -10.95 -9.91
N ALA A 230 -21.62 -10.82 -11.21
CA ALA A 230 -22.53 -11.37 -12.22
C ALA A 230 -22.67 -12.90 -12.12
N ALA A 231 -21.57 -13.62 -11.89
CA ALA A 231 -21.60 -15.06 -11.69
C ALA A 231 -22.36 -15.48 -10.41
N LEU A 232 -22.18 -14.77 -9.29
CA LEU A 232 -22.95 -14.99 -8.05
C LEU A 232 -24.45 -14.81 -8.26
N ARG A 233 -24.83 -13.76 -9.00
CA ARG A 233 -26.24 -13.49 -9.36
C ARG A 233 -26.84 -14.59 -10.22
N GLN A 234 -26.10 -15.03 -11.26
CA GLN A 234 -26.53 -16.13 -12.14
C GLN A 234 -26.76 -17.45 -11.37
N ARG A 235 -25.95 -17.68 -10.32
CA ARG A 235 -26.06 -18.85 -9.43
C ARG A 235 -27.12 -18.72 -8.35
N GLY A 236 -27.84 -17.58 -8.27
CA GLY A 236 -28.84 -17.32 -7.24
C GLY A 236 -28.28 -17.19 -5.83
N VAL A 237 -26.98 -16.85 -5.65
CA VAL A 237 -26.36 -16.63 -4.34
C VAL A 237 -26.85 -15.30 -3.77
N PRO A 238 -27.56 -15.28 -2.60
CA PRO A 238 -28.13 -14.06 -2.05
C PRO A 238 -27.03 -13.19 -1.45
N HIS A 239 -26.81 -11.99 -2.00
CA HIS A 239 -25.81 -11.04 -1.51
C HIS A 239 -26.17 -9.60 -1.85
N ARG A 240 -25.56 -8.67 -1.11
CA ARG A 240 -25.54 -7.23 -1.42
C ARG A 240 -24.12 -6.84 -1.79
N VAL A 241 -23.96 -5.79 -2.58
CA VAL A 241 -22.64 -5.27 -2.95
C VAL A 241 -22.44 -3.90 -2.31
N LEU A 242 -21.36 -3.74 -1.56
CA LEU A 242 -20.98 -2.50 -0.87
C LEU A 242 -19.63 -2.00 -1.40
N VAL A 243 -19.64 -0.84 -2.06
CA VAL A 243 -18.43 -0.24 -2.66
C VAL A 243 -18.03 1.01 -1.89
N ILE A 244 -16.84 0.98 -1.28
CA ILE A 244 -16.28 2.07 -0.49
C ILE A 244 -15.09 2.65 -1.25
N GLY A 245 -15.23 3.89 -1.71
CA GLY A 245 -14.20 4.61 -2.43
C GLY A 245 -14.73 5.38 -3.62
N GLU A 246 -13.81 6.13 -4.25
CA GLU A 246 -14.05 6.93 -5.44
C GLU A 246 -12.90 6.75 -6.44
N GLY A 247 -13.14 7.14 -7.68
CA GLY A 247 -12.12 7.11 -8.72
C GLY A 247 -12.67 7.24 -10.14
N PRO A 248 -11.80 7.39 -11.14
CA PRO A 248 -12.20 7.64 -12.51
C PRO A 248 -13.01 6.50 -13.17
N ALA A 249 -12.91 5.28 -12.63
CA ALA A 249 -13.67 4.14 -13.14
C ALA A 249 -15.05 3.94 -12.46
N ARG A 250 -15.53 4.91 -11.65
CA ARG A 250 -16.79 4.78 -10.90
C ARG A 250 -17.99 4.54 -11.80
N GLU A 251 -18.16 5.35 -12.85
CA GLU A 251 -19.29 5.22 -13.78
C GLU A 251 -19.24 3.86 -14.51
N TRP A 252 -18.07 3.53 -15.06
CA TRP A 252 -17.82 2.25 -15.71
C TRP A 252 -18.17 1.05 -14.81
N PHE A 253 -17.84 1.14 -13.52
CA PHE A 253 -18.10 0.09 -12.54
C PHE A 253 -19.59 0.02 -12.15
N ALA A 254 -20.24 1.17 -11.95
CA ALA A 254 -21.67 1.25 -11.63
C ALA A 254 -22.57 0.69 -12.74
N GLU A 255 -22.20 0.87 -14.01
CA GLU A 255 -22.90 0.27 -15.15
C GLU A 255 -22.88 -1.26 -15.12
N ARG A 256 -21.82 -1.87 -14.57
CA ARG A 256 -21.61 -3.33 -14.53
C ARG A 256 -22.13 -3.99 -13.27
N VAL A 257 -22.25 -3.22 -12.19
CA VAL A 257 -22.78 -3.67 -10.90
C VAL A 257 -23.85 -2.67 -10.43
N PRO A 258 -24.98 -2.54 -11.18
CA PRO A 258 -25.98 -1.50 -10.93
C PRO A 258 -26.70 -1.64 -9.59
N GLU A 259 -26.70 -2.84 -8.98
CA GLU A 259 -27.25 -3.09 -7.65
C GLU A 259 -26.29 -2.72 -6.49
N ALA A 260 -25.06 -2.29 -6.78
CA ALA A 260 -24.09 -1.95 -5.75
C ALA A 260 -24.45 -0.65 -5.03
N VAL A 261 -24.24 -0.65 -3.74
CA VAL A 261 -24.34 0.55 -2.90
C VAL A 261 -22.96 1.23 -2.89
N PHE A 262 -22.87 2.40 -3.52
CA PHE A 262 -21.65 3.22 -3.55
C PHE A 262 -21.71 4.25 -2.44
N THR A 263 -20.80 4.16 -1.47
CA THR A 263 -20.74 5.09 -0.33
C THR A 263 -19.83 6.29 -0.57
N GLY A 264 -19.12 6.29 -1.70
CA GLY A 264 -18.13 7.31 -1.97
C GLY A 264 -16.87 7.19 -1.10
N PHE A 265 -16.10 8.25 -1.06
CA PHE A 265 -14.87 8.31 -0.28
C PHE A 265 -15.17 8.50 1.21
N GLN A 266 -14.75 7.56 2.04
CA GLN A 266 -14.93 7.57 3.50
C GLN A 266 -13.63 7.94 4.22
N ARG A 267 -13.71 8.53 5.42
CA ARG A 267 -12.57 8.98 6.23
C ARG A 267 -12.80 8.68 7.73
N GLY A 268 -11.70 8.64 8.47
CA GLY A 268 -11.77 8.56 9.95
C GLY A 268 -12.63 7.38 10.40
N ASP A 269 -13.49 7.62 11.37
CA ASP A 269 -14.35 6.59 11.95
C ASP A 269 -15.46 6.13 10.98
N ASP A 270 -15.87 6.99 10.04
CA ASP A 270 -16.82 6.60 8.99
C ASP A 270 -16.23 5.51 8.08
N LEU A 271 -14.93 5.58 7.78
CA LEU A 271 -14.24 4.52 7.05
C LEU A 271 -14.19 3.22 7.86
N GLY A 272 -13.83 3.30 9.14
CA GLY A 272 -13.82 2.13 10.04
C GLY A 272 -15.19 1.46 10.12
N ARG A 273 -16.25 2.28 10.31
CA ARG A 273 -17.65 1.81 10.32
C ARG A 273 -18.03 1.12 9.01
N ALA A 274 -17.69 1.74 7.88
CA ALA A 274 -18.02 1.19 6.57
C ALA A 274 -17.32 -0.15 6.32
N VAL A 275 -16.04 -0.28 6.67
CA VAL A 275 -15.27 -1.52 6.52
C VAL A 275 -15.81 -2.61 7.44
N ALA A 276 -16.02 -2.33 8.73
CA ALA A 276 -16.57 -3.29 9.69
C ALA A 276 -18.00 -3.71 9.37
N SER A 277 -18.71 -2.95 8.53
CA SER A 277 -20.08 -3.25 8.11
C SER A 277 -20.18 -4.15 6.87
N MET A 278 -19.06 -4.56 6.28
CA MET A 278 -18.99 -5.66 5.31
C MET A 278 -19.16 -7.01 6.01
N ASP A 279 -19.51 -8.04 5.26
CA ASP A 279 -19.53 -9.44 5.71
C ASP A 279 -18.46 -10.29 5.03
N VAL A 280 -18.06 -9.93 3.81
CA VAL A 280 -16.94 -10.50 3.05
C VAL A 280 -16.21 -9.38 2.33
N PHE A 281 -14.92 -9.28 2.49
CA PHE A 281 -14.10 -8.36 1.70
C PHE A 281 -13.54 -9.10 0.47
N PHE A 282 -13.84 -8.60 -0.74
CA PHE A 282 -13.37 -9.18 -1.98
C PHE A 282 -12.34 -8.26 -2.66
N ASN A 283 -11.11 -8.75 -2.79
CA ASN A 283 -9.99 -8.03 -3.39
C ASN A 283 -9.34 -8.81 -4.56
N PRO A 284 -9.79 -8.64 -5.80
CA PRO A 284 -9.20 -9.30 -6.98
C PRO A 284 -7.93 -8.61 -7.51
N SER A 285 -7.39 -7.58 -6.84
CA SER A 285 -6.20 -6.83 -7.26
C SER A 285 -4.96 -7.73 -7.34
N LEU A 286 -4.17 -7.56 -8.42
CA LEU A 286 -2.91 -8.28 -8.64
C LEU A 286 -1.66 -7.46 -8.33
N THR A 287 -1.82 -6.17 -8.06
CA THR A 287 -0.72 -5.20 -8.00
C THR A 287 -0.44 -4.69 -6.60
N GLU A 288 -1.09 -5.25 -5.58
CA GLU A 288 -0.83 -4.87 -4.20
C GLU A 288 0.60 -5.27 -3.79
N THR A 289 1.32 -4.34 -3.18
CA THR A 289 2.64 -4.62 -2.60
C THR A 289 2.56 -5.12 -1.17
N PHE A 290 1.50 -4.72 -0.44
CA PHE A 290 1.17 -5.17 0.91
C PHE A 290 -0.33 -5.53 1.03
N GLY A 291 -1.23 -4.61 0.60
CA GLY A 291 -2.66 -4.78 0.73
C GLY A 291 -3.21 -4.11 2.00
N ASN A 292 -3.00 -2.80 2.15
CA ASN A 292 -3.52 -2.04 3.30
C ASN A 292 -5.01 -2.27 3.52
N VAL A 293 -5.81 -2.24 2.44
CA VAL A 293 -7.26 -2.48 2.52
C VAL A 293 -7.62 -3.89 2.99
N THR A 294 -6.76 -4.88 2.67
CA THR A 294 -6.91 -6.27 3.16
C THR A 294 -6.65 -6.32 4.66
N SER A 295 -5.56 -5.71 5.15
CA SER A 295 -5.26 -5.67 6.58
C SER A 295 -6.29 -4.85 7.38
N GLU A 296 -6.86 -3.79 6.80
CA GLU A 296 -7.95 -3.00 7.38
C GLU A 296 -9.25 -3.82 7.51
N ALA A 297 -9.61 -4.60 6.49
CA ALA A 297 -10.73 -5.53 6.53
C ALA A 297 -10.52 -6.63 7.59
N MET A 298 -9.34 -7.25 7.62
CA MET A 298 -8.96 -8.24 8.63
C MET A 298 -9.05 -7.66 10.05
N ALA A 299 -8.48 -6.47 10.29
CA ALA A 299 -8.54 -5.79 11.58
C ALA A 299 -9.99 -5.50 12.01
N SER A 300 -10.90 -5.29 11.06
CA SER A 300 -12.32 -5.09 11.28
C SER A 300 -13.11 -6.41 11.46
N GLY A 301 -12.44 -7.57 11.49
CA GLY A 301 -13.07 -8.88 11.65
C GLY A 301 -13.82 -9.36 10.40
N VAL A 302 -13.48 -8.85 9.23
CA VAL A 302 -14.10 -9.21 7.95
C VAL A 302 -13.22 -10.23 7.23
N PRO A 303 -13.75 -11.44 6.91
CA PRO A 303 -13.03 -12.45 6.17
C PRO A 303 -12.75 -12.00 4.73
N VAL A 304 -11.66 -12.48 4.17
CA VAL A 304 -11.12 -11.99 2.90
C VAL A 304 -11.22 -13.05 1.81
N VAL A 305 -11.66 -12.65 0.61
CA VAL A 305 -11.44 -13.40 -0.63
C VAL A 305 -10.54 -12.55 -1.52
N ALA A 306 -9.35 -13.04 -1.84
CA ALA A 306 -8.36 -12.26 -2.57
C ALA A 306 -7.66 -13.06 -3.68
N ALA A 307 -7.10 -12.34 -4.64
CA ALA A 307 -6.20 -12.93 -5.62
C ALA A 307 -4.96 -13.53 -4.94
N ARG A 308 -4.53 -14.70 -5.36
CA ARG A 308 -3.25 -15.30 -4.97
C ARG A 308 -2.10 -14.54 -5.65
N ALA A 309 -1.83 -13.33 -5.14
CA ALA A 309 -0.86 -12.39 -5.68
C ALA A 309 -0.09 -11.71 -4.54
N THR A 310 0.97 -10.96 -4.89
CA THR A 310 1.78 -10.21 -3.91
C THR A 310 0.90 -9.36 -3.00
N GLY A 311 1.32 -9.21 -1.76
CA GLY A 311 0.55 -8.54 -0.71
C GLY A 311 -0.51 -9.43 -0.09
N ALA A 312 -1.48 -9.93 -0.87
CA ALA A 312 -2.53 -10.80 -0.34
C ALA A 312 -1.97 -12.08 0.28
N ILE A 313 -0.99 -12.74 -0.37
CA ILE A 313 -0.36 -13.98 0.13
C ILE A 313 0.48 -13.79 1.40
N ASP A 314 0.81 -12.57 1.78
CA ASP A 314 1.50 -12.27 3.04
C ASP A 314 0.51 -12.07 4.21
N LEU A 315 -0.77 -11.80 3.91
CA LEU A 315 -1.81 -11.49 4.89
C LEU A 315 -2.82 -12.61 5.08
N VAL A 316 -3.23 -13.23 3.97
CA VAL A 316 -4.29 -14.24 3.95
C VAL A 316 -3.68 -15.65 4.02
N GLU A 317 -4.07 -16.41 5.04
CA GLU A 317 -3.84 -17.84 5.15
C GLU A 317 -5.05 -18.56 4.59
N ASP A 318 -4.82 -19.29 3.49
CA ASP A 318 -5.88 -19.91 2.69
C ASP A 318 -6.67 -20.94 3.48
N GLY A 319 -7.97 -20.72 3.63
CA GLY A 319 -8.87 -21.56 4.40
C GLY A 319 -8.99 -21.21 5.90
N GLU A 320 -8.12 -20.35 6.44
CA GLU A 320 -8.14 -19.91 7.84
C GLU A 320 -8.84 -18.56 8.01
N ASN A 321 -8.22 -17.47 7.55
CA ASN A 321 -8.77 -16.12 7.66
C ASN A 321 -9.38 -15.60 6.35
N GLY A 322 -9.40 -16.42 5.31
CA GLY A 322 -9.91 -16.07 4.00
C GLY A 322 -9.62 -17.13 2.94
N PHE A 323 -9.83 -16.78 1.70
CA PHE A 323 -9.49 -17.63 0.55
C PHE A 323 -8.59 -16.90 -0.43
N LEU A 324 -7.52 -17.58 -0.86
CA LEU A 324 -6.63 -17.15 -1.92
C LEU A 324 -6.97 -17.88 -3.22
N VAL A 325 -7.43 -17.15 -4.21
CA VAL A 325 -7.92 -17.68 -5.47
C VAL A 325 -6.93 -17.40 -6.60
N PRO A 326 -6.73 -18.33 -7.55
CA PRO A 326 -5.92 -18.04 -8.73
C PRO A 326 -6.37 -16.76 -9.44
N PRO A 327 -5.42 -15.92 -9.90
CA PRO A 327 -5.77 -14.69 -10.59
C PRO A 327 -6.75 -14.88 -11.74
N ARG A 328 -7.81 -14.04 -11.77
CA ARG A 328 -8.85 -14.01 -12.81
C ARG A 328 -9.72 -15.28 -12.93
N ASP A 329 -9.65 -16.22 -12.00
CA ASP A 329 -10.56 -17.38 -11.96
C ASP A 329 -11.91 -16.97 -11.32
N VAL A 330 -12.80 -16.46 -12.19
CA VAL A 330 -14.12 -15.96 -11.81
C VAL A 330 -14.95 -17.05 -11.10
N GLY A 331 -14.85 -18.31 -11.58
CA GLY A 331 -15.54 -19.44 -10.99
C GLY A 331 -15.14 -19.70 -9.55
N ALA A 332 -13.82 -19.79 -9.32
CA ALA A 332 -13.25 -20.04 -8.00
C ALA A 332 -13.50 -18.87 -7.02
N TYR A 333 -13.47 -17.61 -7.47
CA TYR A 333 -13.86 -16.46 -6.64
C TYR A 333 -15.33 -16.55 -6.22
N ALA A 334 -16.23 -16.86 -7.17
CA ALA A 334 -17.65 -17.01 -6.86
C ALA A 334 -17.89 -18.16 -5.88
N ASP A 335 -17.20 -19.30 -6.03
CA ASP A 335 -17.28 -20.43 -5.09
C ASP A 335 -16.81 -20.03 -3.68
N ALA A 336 -15.69 -19.32 -3.57
CA ALA A 336 -15.14 -18.85 -2.29
C ALA A 336 -16.11 -17.87 -1.58
N ILE A 337 -16.67 -16.91 -2.32
CA ILE A 337 -17.67 -15.97 -1.76
C ILE A 337 -18.95 -16.70 -1.39
N ALA A 338 -19.46 -17.61 -2.23
CA ALA A 338 -20.67 -18.38 -1.96
C ALA A 338 -20.54 -19.22 -0.68
N ARG A 339 -19.37 -19.79 -0.38
CA ARG A 339 -19.11 -20.49 0.89
C ARG A 339 -19.29 -19.56 2.10
N PHE A 340 -18.76 -18.34 2.04
CA PHE A 340 -18.95 -17.36 3.11
C PHE A 340 -20.40 -16.87 3.21
N VAL A 341 -21.12 -16.78 2.10
CA VAL A 341 -22.57 -16.41 2.10
C VAL A 341 -23.39 -17.50 2.76
N ALA A 342 -23.12 -18.77 2.43
CA ALA A 342 -23.89 -19.91 2.90
C ALA A 342 -23.61 -20.32 4.36
N ASP A 343 -22.40 -20.05 4.87
CA ASP A 343 -21.95 -20.49 6.20
C ASP A 343 -21.56 -19.30 7.09
N PRO A 344 -22.50 -18.81 7.94
CA PRO A 344 -22.24 -17.73 8.89
C PRO A 344 -21.15 -18.07 9.92
N ASP A 345 -21.02 -19.35 10.30
CA ASP A 345 -20.03 -19.78 11.28
C ASP A 345 -18.63 -19.75 10.69
N LEU A 346 -18.46 -20.23 9.46
CA LEU A 346 -17.21 -20.10 8.71
C LEU A 346 -16.81 -18.63 8.59
N ARG A 347 -17.76 -17.78 8.21
CA ARG A 347 -17.56 -16.34 8.07
C ARG A 347 -17.08 -15.69 9.37
N ARG A 348 -17.72 -16.03 10.51
CA ARG A 348 -17.31 -15.52 11.83
C ARG A 348 -15.93 -16.02 12.25
N ARG A 349 -15.64 -17.32 12.08
CA ARG A 349 -14.32 -17.89 12.42
C ARG A 349 -13.22 -17.27 11.60
N ALA A 350 -13.38 -17.18 10.29
CA ALA A 350 -12.37 -16.58 9.41
C ALA A 350 -12.15 -15.09 9.70
N GLY A 351 -13.23 -14.34 10.01
CA GLY A 351 -13.12 -12.94 10.43
C GLY A 351 -12.38 -12.78 11.76
N ALA A 352 -12.65 -13.63 12.75
CA ALA A 352 -11.96 -13.61 14.04
C ALA A 352 -10.48 -13.95 13.90
N GLU A 353 -10.13 -14.95 13.08
CA GLU A 353 -8.75 -15.29 12.78
C GLU A 353 -8.02 -14.15 12.06
N GLY A 354 -8.69 -13.52 11.07
CA GLY A 354 -8.16 -12.33 10.40
C GLY A 354 -7.88 -11.18 11.36
N HIS A 355 -8.80 -10.91 12.30
CA HIS A 355 -8.63 -9.90 13.34
C HIS A 355 -7.45 -10.21 14.26
N ALA A 356 -7.32 -11.46 14.72
CA ALA A 356 -6.22 -11.89 15.56
C ALA A 356 -4.86 -11.69 14.87
N ARG A 357 -4.74 -12.05 13.59
CA ARG A 357 -3.51 -11.83 12.80
C ARG A 357 -3.21 -10.35 12.58
N ALA A 358 -4.22 -9.55 12.26
CA ALA A 358 -4.06 -8.12 12.05
C ALA A 358 -3.68 -7.37 13.33
N SER A 359 -4.00 -7.90 14.52
CA SER A 359 -3.63 -7.29 15.80
C SER A 359 -2.12 -7.15 16.01
N ALA A 360 -1.32 -7.97 15.35
CA ALA A 360 0.14 -7.87 15.34
C ALA A 360 0.70 -6.80 14.39
N LEU A 361 -0.13 -6.16 13.57
CA LEU A 361 0.28 -5.12 12.62
C LEU A 361 0.27 -3.76 13.32
N ILE A 362 1.27 -3.50 14.16
CA ILE A 362 1.45 -2.28 14.94
C ILE A 362 2.46 -1.38 14.23
N TRP A 363 2.13 -0.08 14.07
CA TRP A 363 2.99 0.86 13.34
C TRP A 363 4.38 1.01 13.95
N ASP A 364 4.47 1.07 15.28
CA ASP A 364 5.76 1.23 15.95
C ASP A 364 6.66 0.02 15.73
N ASP A 365 6.11 -1.21 15.80
CA ASP A 365 6.86 -2.45 15.58
C ASP A 365 7.36 -2.57 14.13
N VAL A 366 6.55 -2.16 13.15
CA VAL A 366 6.97 -2.22 11.75
C VAL A 366 7.97 -1.11 11.42
N ASN A 367 7.87 0.07 12.03
CA ASN A 367 8.81 1.17 11.84
C ASN A 367 10.15 0.90 12.55
N GLN A 368 10.13 0.20 13.70
CA GLN A 368 11.34 -0.26 14.38
C GLN A 368 12.24 -1.09 13.45
N LYS A 369 11.68 -1.93 12.59
CA LYS A 369 12.46 -2.73 11.61
C LYS A 369 13.24 -1.87 10.62
N VAL A 370 12.72 -0.70 10.26
CA VAL A 370 13.44 0.25 9.40
C VAL A 370 14.57 0.93 10.17
N LEU A 371 14.31 1.31 11.42
CA LEU A 371 15.35 1.86 12.30
C LEU A 371 16.48 0.84 12.52
N ASP A 372 16.14 -0.43 12.76
CA ASP A 372 17.12 -1.50 12.90
C ASP A 372 17.93 -1.71 11.60
N ALA A 373 17.28 -1.60 10.43
CA ALA A 373 17.96 -1.65 9.15
C ALA A 373 18.94 -0.48 8.97
N TYR A 374 18.59 0.75 9.39
CA TYR A 374 19.52 1.88 9.37
C TYR A 374 20.74 1.62 10.26
N LEU A 375 20.53 1.19 11.50
CA LEU A 375 21.60 0.89 12.43
C LEU A 375 22.51 -0.22 11.90
N GLY A 376 21.93 -1.29 11.35
CA GLY A 376 22.68 -2.40 10.76
C GLY A 376 23.55 -1.97 9.56
N VAL A 377 23.03 -1.13 8.67
CA VAL A 377 23.81 -0.59 7.54
C VAL A 377 24.98 0.25 8.04
N MET A 378 24.77 1.08 9.06
CA MET A 378 25.81 1.92 9.62
C MET A 378 26.92 1.11 10.31
N GLU A 379 26.56 0.04 11.01
CA GLU A 379 27.52 -0.88 11.64
C GLU A 379 28.38 -1.59 10.60
N HIS A 380 27.79 -2.06 9.50
CA HIS A 380 28.53 -2.73 8.42
C HIS A 380 29.50 -1.80 7.67
N ARG A 381 29.21 -0.49 7.61
CA ARG A 381 30.10 0.48 6.98
C ARG A 381 31.17 1.06 7.93
N GLY A 382 30.94 0.97 9.23
CA GLY A 382 31.86 1.47 10.27
C GLY A 382 32.89 0.43 10.76
N GLY A 383 32.75 -0.83 10.40
CA GLY A 383 33.70 -1.92 10.66
C GLY A 383 34.52 -2.23 9.42
#